data_212a4f75abbb12c1effb986fcd2d4c19
#
_entry.id   212a4f75abbb12c1effb986fcd2d4c19
#
_cell.length_a   1.000
_cell.length_b   1.000
_cell.length_c   1.000
_cell.angle_alpha   90.00
_cell.angle_beta   90.00
_cell.angle_gamma   90.00
#
_symmetry.space_group_name_H-M   'P 1'
#
loop_
_entity.id
_entity.type
_entity.pdbx_description
1 polymer ?
#
loop_
_entity_poly.entity_id
_entity_poly.type
_entity_poly.pdbx_seq_one_letter_code
_entity_poly.pdbx_strand_id
1 'polypeptide(L)'
;EIGSGLVGSEMCIRDRDMLAKVKSEDEGTYDIVQPSDYMVESMIAQGMLEKLDQDALTNLSNIGSQYLDPTYDPGNVYSVPYQGGVAAIAVNTDKVSTDIKGYADLFDPSLKGQIIALDDYRAVIGMTERSMGLSMNETDTAKLAEVETKLLTLKDNIAVYDSDSPKSSLISGDCNIGYCWSAEVALAMDENPSIKIVFPEEGAYKFIDNWAIAKGAKNYDNAMKFINYMCDPDVATKVMAEYPYLNANATAVEANEDYKNNEAKNVPAEVFEKGEFVGNLDTDTLTVYNDMWNKLKQ
;
A
#
# COMPACT_ATOMS: atom_id res chain seq x y z
N GLU A 1 34.44 -8.32 -13.34
CA GLU A 1 33.18 -8.74 -13.97
C GLU A 1 32.30 -9.34 -12.88
N ILE A 2 31.30 -8.61 -12.44
CA ILE A 2 30.22 -9.15 -11.62
C ILE A 2 29.33 -9.90 -12.62
N GLY A 3 29.32 -11.23 -12.51
CA GLY A 3 28.51 -12.06 -13.37
C GLY A 3 27.04 -11.63 -13.30
N SER A 4 26.45 -11.31 -14.43
CA SER A 4 25.09 -10.81 -14.61
C SER A 4 23.99 -11.84 -14.27
N GLY A 5 24.30 -12.82 -13.45
CA GLY A 5 23.39 -13.91 -13.10
C GLY A 5 22.86 -13.92 -11.66
N LEU A 6 23.24 -12.98 -10.80
CA LEU A 6 22.96 -13.08 -9.35
C LEU A 6 22.54 -11.77 -8.68
N VAL A 7 22.20 -10.74 -9.42
CA VAL A 7 21.61 -9.54 -8.87
C VAL A 7 20.32 -9.27 -9.64
N GLY A 8 19.28 -10.02 -9.31
CA GLY A 8 17.93 -9.74 -9.71
C GLY A 8 17.22 -9.09 -8.53
N SER A 9 16.94 -7.80 -8.59
CA SER A 9 15.84 -7.26 -7.82
C SER A 9 14.57 -7.59 -8.59
N GLU A 10 13.70 -8.42 -8.05
CA GLU A 10 12.36 -8.58 -8.56
C GLU A 10 11.53 -7.45 -7.94
N MET A 11 11.44 -6.35 -8.65
CA MET A 11 10.60 -5.22 -8.28
C MET A 11 9.16 -5.48 -8.70
N CYS A 12 8.19 -5.00 -7.92
CA CYS A 12 6.76 -5.10 -8.18
C CYS A 12 6.16 -6.52 -8.07
N ILE A 13 6.71 -7.37 -7.22
CA ILE A 13 6.02 -8.59 -6.82
C ILE A 13 5.07 -8.25 -5.68
N ARG A 14 3.80 -8.63 -5.83
CA ARG A 14 2.83 -8.53 -4.74
C ARG A 14 3.27 -9.41 -3.57
N ASP A 15 2.97 -9.01 -2.34
CA ASP A 15 3.37 -9.70 -1.11
C ASP A 15 3.16 -11.23 -1.13
N ARG A 16 2.05 -11.68 -1.71
CA ARG A 16 1.74 -13.12 -1.82
C ARG A 16 2.69 -13.87 -2.74
N ASP A 17 3.03 -13.26 -3.86
CA ASP A 17 3.97 -13.83 -4.82
C ASP A 17 5.38 -13.82 -4.23
N MET A 18 5.75 -12.74 -3.52
CA MET A 18 7.00 -12.66 -2.76
C MET A 18 7.06 -13.78 -1.70
N LEU A 19 6.00 -13.93 -0.88
CA LEU A 19 5.93 -14.98 0.13
C LEU A 19 6.01 -16.38 -0.51
N ALA A 20 5.30 -16.60 -1.62
CA ALA A 20 5.33 -17.87 -2.34
C ALA A 20 6.73 -18.19 -2.86
N LYS A 21 7.44 -17.18 -3.41
CA LYS A 21 8.83 -17.36 -3.88
C LYS A 21 9.78 -17.65 -2.72
N VAL A 22 9.71 -16.87 -1.63
CA VAL A 22 10.57 -17.13 -0.46
C VAL A 22 10.33 -18.54 0.11
N LYS A 23 9.10 -19.03 0.06
CA LYS A 23 8.76 -20.41 0.51
C LYS A 23 9.20 -21.50 -0.46
N SER A 24 9.27 -21.21 -1.75
CA SER A 24 9.61 -22.21 -2.78
C SER A 24 11.12 -22.42 -2.92
N GLU A 25 11.92 -21.49 -2.42
CA GLU A 25 13.38 -21.54 -2.53
C GLU A 25 14.02 -22.02 -1.22
N ASP A 26 15.28 -22.44 -1.31
CA ASP A 26 16.07 -22.82 -0.14
C ASP A 26 16.32 -21.61 0.78
N GLU A 27 16.34 -21.86 2.09
CA GLU A 27 16.69 -20.86 3.10
C GLU A 27 18.02 -20.18 2.77
N GLY A 28 18.05 -18.84 2.81
CA GLY A 28 19.22 -18.05 2.43
C GLY A 28 19.40 -17.84 0.91
N THR A 29 18.38 -18.07 0.11
CA THR A 29 18.36 -17.64 -1.30
C THR A 29 18.18 -16.13 -1.40
N TYR A 30 17.37 -15.56 -0.52
CA TYR A 30 17.16 -14.11 -0.42
C TYR A 30 17.81 -13.57 0.86
N ASP A 31 18.41 -12.39 0.78
CA ASP A 31 18.97 -11.69 1.94
C ASP A 31 17.95 -10.68 2.49
N ILE A 32 17.31 -9.90 1.59
CA ILE A 32 16.38 -8.83 1.95
C ILE A 32 15.04 -9.08 1.26
N VAL A 33 13.96 -8.79 1.99
CA VAL A 33 12.59 -8.75 1.47
C VAL A 33 11.95 -7.42 1.86
N GLN A 34 10.98 -6.97 1.06
CA GLN A 34 10.25 -5.73 1.31
C GLN A 34 8.75 -6.03 1.43
N PRO A 35 8.31 -6.56 2.58
CA PRO A 35 6.90 -6.86 2.83
C PRO A 35 6.12 -5.64 3.29
N SER A 36 4.82 -5.60 2.97
CA SER A 36 3.88 -4.70 3.64
C SER A 36 3.64 -5.12 5.09
N ASP A 37 3.02 -4.25 5.88
CA ASP A 37 2.72 -4.43 7.30
C ASP A 37 2.13 -5.80 7.64
N TYR A 38 0.99 -6.20 7.02
CA TYR A 38 0.33 -7.49 7.28
C TYR A 38 1.20 -8.69 6.89
N MET A 39 2.06 -8.51 5.88
CA MET A 39 2.97 -9.57 5.43
C MET A 39 4.15 -9.72 6.38
N VAL A 40 4.65 -8.62 6.99
CA VAL A 40 5.63 -8.69 8.09
C VAL A 40 5.08 -9.55 9.22
N GLU A 41 3.84 -9.28 9.70
CA GLU A 41 3.19 -10.06 10.74
C GLU A 41 3.12 -11.55 10.36
N SER A 42 2.68 -11.83 9.13
CA SER A 42 2.58 -13.20 8.61
C SER A 42 3.93 -13.91 8.56
N MET A 43 4.98 -13.23 8.09
CA MET A 43 6.33 -13.81 7.99
C MET A 43 6.97 -14.01 9.35
N ILE A 44 6.74 -13.12 10.32
CA ILE A 44 7.15 -13.30 11.72
C ILE A 44 6.50 -14.55 12.32
N ALA A 45 5.17 -14.67 12.18
CA ALA A 45 4.42 -15.82 12.70
C ALA A 45 4.89 -17.16 12.12
N GLN A 46 5.42 -17.16 10.89
CA GLN A 46 5.96 -18.33 10.20
C GLN A 46 7.47 -18.54 10.44
N GLY A 47 8.13 -17.67 11.18
CA GLY A 47 9.58 -17.76 11.46
C GLY A 47 10.46 -17.54 10.23
N MET A 48 10.01 -16.74 9.25
CA MET A 48 10.65 -16.51 7.97
C MET A 48 11.56 -15.29 7.94
N LEU A 49 11.69 -14.55 9.04
CA LEU A 49 12.53 -13.36 9.14
C LEU A 49 13.64 -13.57 10.20
N GLU A 50 14.77 -12.90 9.97
CA GLU A 50 15.82 -12.74 10.96
C GLU A 50 15.54 -11.51 11.83
N LYS A 51 15.97 -11.57 13.10
CA LYS A 51 15.95 -10.38 13.96
C LYS A 51 17.00 -9.39 13.49
N LEU A 52 16.66 -8.11 13.54
CA LEU A 52 17.58 -7.03 13.21
C LEU A 52 18.48 -6.71 14.41
N ASP A 53 19.75 -6.41 14.12
CA ASP A 53 20.68 -5.84 15.10
C ASP A 53 20.39 -4.33 15.25
N GLN A 54 19.66 -3.97 16.29
CA GLN A 54 19.27 -2.58 16.56
C GLN A 54 20.46 -1.65 16.75
N ASP A 55 21.58 -2.14 17.28
CA ASP A 55 22.78 -1.34 17.48
C ASP A 55 23.48 -0.98 16.15
N ALA A 56 23.27 -1.78 15.11
CA ALA A 56 23.77 -1.52 13.76
C ALA A 56 22.91 -0.53 12.96
N LEU A 57 21.68 -0.22 13.40
CA LEU A 57 20.74 0.68 12.74
C LEU A 57 20.91 2.14 13.21
N THR A 58 22.09 2.71 13.03
CA THR A 58 22.44 4.07 13.51
C THR A 58 21.56 5.17 12.90
N ASN A 59 21.00 4.95 11.71
CA ASN A 59 20.13 5.88 11.00
C ASN A 59 18.64 5.69 11.34
N LEU A 60 18.26 4.72 12.18
CA LEU A 60 16.86 4.46 12.54
C LEU A 60 16.20 5.68 13.21
N SER A 61 16.98 6.53 13.88
CA SER A 61 16.49 7.77 14.48
C SER A 61 15.94 8.79 13.49
N ASN A 62 16.18 8.63 12.19
CA ASN A 62 15.58 9.46 11.15
C ASN A 62 14.15 9.03 10.77
N ILE A 63 13.75 7.81 11.16
CA ILE A 63 12.39 7.33 10.94
C ILE A 63 11.44 8.01 11.93
N GLY A 64 10.30 8.47 11.43
CA GLY A 64 9.30 9.15 12.24
C GLY A 64 8.73 8.24 13.33
N SER A 65 8.62 8.76 14.55
CA SER A 65 8.17 7.98 15.71
C SER A 65 6.78 7.38 15.55
N GLN A 66 5.92 7.98 14.70
CA GLN A 66 4.58 7.46 14.37
C GLN A 66 4.61 6.16 13.55
N TYR A 67 5.76 5.79 12.97
CA TYR A 67 5.94 4.57 12.20
C TYR A 67 6.73 3.50 12.96
N LEU A 68 7.33 3.86 14.11
CA LEU A 68 8.08 2.93 14.94
C LEU A 68 7.18 2.23 15.96
N ASP A 69 7.64 1.07 16.45
CA ASP A 69 6.89 0.22 17.39
C ASP A 69 5.48 -0.14 16.89
N PRO A 70 5.32 -0.57 15.62
CA PRO A 70 4.02 -0.89 15.05
C PRO A 70 3.46 -2.18 15.66
N THR A 71 2.13 -2.32 15.67
CA THR A 71 1.46 -3.50 16.23
C THR A 71 1.83 -4.81 15.55
N TYR A 72 2.22 -4.79 14.27
CA TYR A 72 2.63 -5.96 13.50
C TYR A 72 4.09 -6.40 13.77
N ASP A 73 4.93 -5.52 14.33
CA ASP A 73 6.32 -5.81 14.74
C ASP A 73 6.71 -4.95 15.95
N PRO A 74 6.20 -5.27 17.16
CA PRO A 74 6.49 -4.50 18.36
C PRO A 74 7.99 -4.38 18.64
N GLY A 75 8.46 -3.14 18.79
CA GLY A 75 9.87 -2.81 18.98
C GLY A 75 10.72 -2.87 17.72
N ASN A 76 10.13 -2.99 16.55
CA ASN A 76 10.84 -3.10 15.26
C ASN A 76 11.93 -4.19 15.27
N VAL A 77 11.59 -5.36 15.83
CA VAL A 77 12.55 -6.46 16.03
C VAL A 77 12.96 -7.10 14.71
N TYR A 78 12.07 -7.12 13.71
CA TYR A 78 12.26 -7.81 12.44
C TYR A 78 12.23 -6.91 11.22
N SER A 79 11.73 -5.69 11.36
CA SER A 79 11.48 -4.81 10.20
C SER A 79 11.77 -3.34 10.49
N VAL A 80 12.05 -2.60 9.43
CA VAL A 80 12.21 -1.13 9.46
C VAL A 80 11.21 -0.52 8.49
N PRO A 81 10.31 0.37 8.94
CA PRO A 81 9.41 1.11 8.07
C PRO A 81 10.16 1.91 7.00
N TYR A 82 9.66 1.88 5.77
CA TYR A 82 10.34 2.47 4.62
C TYR A 82 9.47 3.53 3.94
N GLN A 83 8.40 3.09 3.33
CA GLN A 83 7.44 3.94 2.63
C GLN A 83 6.04 3.39 2.83
N GLY A 84 5.04 4.19 2.48
CA GLY A 84 3.67 3.76 2.62
C GLY A 84 2.71 4.70 1.91
N GLY A 85 1.47 4.67 2.33
CA GLY A 85 0.44 5.53 1.79
C GLY A 85 -0.95 5.08 2.17
N VAL A 86 -1.89 5.60 1.40
CA VAL A 86 -3.30 5.21 1.51
C VAL A 86 -3.89 4.95 0.14
N ALA A 87 -4.92 4.12 0.06
CA ALA A 87 -5.78 4.07 -1.10
C ALA A 87 -6.78 5.23 -1.02
N ALA A 88 -6.58 6.21 -1.87
CA ALA A 88 -7.37 7.43 -1.95
C ALA A 88 -8.24 7.46 -3.21
N ILE A 89 -9.07 8.48 -3.33
CA ILE A 89 -9.89 8.71 -4.51
C ILE A 89 -9.26 9.85 -5.32
N ALA A 90 -9.01 9.62 -6.61
CA ALA A 90 -8.67 10.67 -7.57
C ALA A 90 -9.94 11.12 -8.28
N VAL A 91 -10.13 12.42 -8.44
CA VAL A 91 -11.31 12.99 -9.14
C VAL A 91 -10.86 14.03 -10.13
N ASN A 92 -11.22 13.87 -11.40
CA ASN A 92 -11.06 14.91 -12.41
C ASN A 92 -12.21 15.91 -12.28
N THR A 93 -11.93 17.05 -11.66
CA THR A 93 -12.94 18.08 -11.33
C THR A 93 -13.52 18.81 -12.54
N ASP A 94 -12.88 18.74 -13.71
CA ASP A 94 -13.43 19.28 -14.96
C ASP A 94 -14.48 18.36 -15.59
N LYS A 95 -14.50 17.09 -15.22
CA LYS A 95 -15.33 16.04 -15.81
C LYS A 95 -16.41 15.52 -14.86
N VAL A 96 -16.12 15.49 -13.58
CA VAL A 96 -16.99 14.96 -12.54
C VAL A 96 -17.60 16.12 -11.76
N SER A 97 -18.91 16.24 -11.83
CA SER A 97 -19.67 17.27 -11.09
C SER A 97 -20.23 16.78 -9.76
N THR A 98 -20.20 15.46 -9.55
CA THR A 98 -20.62 14.84 -8.28
C THR A 98 -19.61 15.19 -7.19
N ASP A 99 -20.10 15.62 -6.04
CA ASP A 99 -19.29 15.92 -4.87
C ASP A 99 -18.87 14.61 -4.18
N ILE A 100 -17.69 14.11 -4.52
CA ILE A 100 -17.13 12.88 -3.97
C ILE A 100 -16.40 13.20 -2.66
N LYS A 101 -16.83 12.58 -1.56
CA LYS A 101 -16.25 12.74 -0.21
C LYS A 101 -15.72 11.45 0.38
N GLY A 102 -16.21 10.32 -0.12
CA GLY A 102 -15.86 9.03 0.44
C GLY A 102 -16.11 7.87 -0.49
N TYR A 103 -15.85 6.71 0.05
CA TYR A 103 -16.02 5.47 -0.68
C TYR A 103 -17.48 5.18 -1.05
N ALA A 104 -18.42 5.62 -0.21
CA ALA A 104 -19.84 5.43 -0.47
C ALA A 104 -20.30 6.10 -1.78
N ASP A 105 -19.69 7.22 -2.14
CA ASP A 105 -20.04 7.96 -3.35
C ASP A 105 -19.66 7.23 -4.65
N LEU A 106 -18.65 6.34 -4.59
CA LEU A 106 -18.21 5.55 -5.74
C LEU A 106 -19.27 4.56 -6.25
N PHE A 107 -20.29 4.29 -5.44
CA PHE A 107 -21.40 3.40 -5.78
C PHE A 107 -22.56 4.11 -6.51
N ASP A 108 -22.46 5.43 -6.75
CA ASP A 108 -23.47 6.17 -7.50
C ASP A 108 -23.56 5.65 -8.94
N PRO A 109 -24.74 5.19 -9.41
CA PRO A 109 -24.91 4.67 -10.76
C PRO A 109 -24.59 5.69 -11.88
N SER A 110 -24.57 6.99 -11.58
CA SER A 110 -24.16 8.03 -12.54
C SER A 110 -22.69 7.94 -12.94
N LEU A 111 -21.87 7.22 -12.16
CA LEU A 111 -20.44 7.01 -12.40
C LEU A 111 -20.14 5.80 -13.31
N LYS A 112 -21.16 5.27 -13.98
CA LYS A 112 -21.02 4.09 -14.85
C LYS A 112 -19.88 4.21 -15.85
N GLY A 113 -18.92 3.26 -15.78
CA GLY A 113 -17.77 3.18 -16.67
C GLY A 113 -16.77 4.33 -16.50
N GLN A 114 -16.73 5.02 -15.36
CA GLN A 114 -15.86 6.15 -15.14
C GLN A 114 -14.71 5.88 -14.16
N ILE A 115 -14.72 4.72 -13.48
CA ILE A 115 -13.80 4.43 -12.39
C ILE A 115 -12.68 3.50 -12.85
N ILE A 116 -11.42 3.89 -12.60
CA ILE A 116 -10.31 2.95 -12.50
C ILE A 116 -10.15 2.53 -11.04
N ALA A 117 -10.10 1.22 -10.79
CA ALA A 117 -9.94 0.67 -9.45
C ALA A 117 -8.65 -0.16 -9.34
N LEU A 118 -8.13 -0.25 -8.13
CA LEU A 118 -7.02 -1.15 -7.83
C LEU A 118 -7.37 -2.59 -8.21
N ASP A 119 -6.45 -3.29 -8.87
CA ASP A 119 -6.55 -4.74 -9.09
C ASP A 119 -6.08 -5.49 -7.84
N ASP A 120 -6.73 -5.18 -6.72
CA ASP A 120 -6.48 -5.74 -5.40
C ASP A 120 -7.80 -6.02 -4.68
N TYR A 121 -8.08 -7.30 -4.46
CA TYR A 121 -9.34 -7.72 -3.84
C TYR A 121 -9.49 -7.20 -2.40
N ARG A 122 -8.38 -7.13 -1.60
CA ARG A 122 -8.43 -6.61 -0.23
C ARG A 122 -8.76 -5.12 -0.22
N ALA A 123 -8.17 -4.36 -1.16
CA ALA A 123 -8.44 -2.95 -1.30
C ALA A 123 -9.90 -2.68 -1.71
N VAL A 124 -10.40 -3.34 -2.75
CA VAL A 124 -11.75 -3.05 -3.29
C VAL A 124 -12.86 -3.57 -2.38
N ILE A 125 -12.70 -4.76 -1.78
CA ILE A 125 -13.65 -5.28 -0.79
C ILE A 125 -13.61 -4.43 0.48
N GLY A 126 -12.40 -4.11 1.00
CA GLY A 126 -12.24 -3.26 2.17
C GLY A 126 -12.81 -1.84 1.99
N MET A 127 -12.67 -1.25 0.80
CA MET A 127 -13.36 -0.01 0.43
C MET A 127 -14.88 -0.15 0.56
N THR A 128 -15.43 -1.28 0.09
CA THR A 128 -16.88 -1.56 0.20
C THR A 128 -17.30 -1.70 1.65
N GLU A 129 -16.54 -2.43 2.46
CA GLU A 129 -16.76 -2.59 3.90
C GLU A 129 -16.75 -1.24 4.61
N ARG A 130 -15.74 -0.39 4.36
CA ARG A 130 -15.67 0.96 4.94
C ARG A 130 -16.88 1.81 4.57
N SER A 131 -17.32 1.75 3.30
CA SER A 131 -18.50 2.46 2.83
C SER A 131 -19.81 2.03 3.53
N MET A 132 -19.77 0.91 4.27
CA MET A 132 -20.87 0.38 5.10
C MET A 132 -20.63 0.60 6.61
N GLY A 133 -19.53 1.28 6.98
CA GLY A 133 -19.14 1.49 8.37
C GLY A 133 -18.57 0.24 9.05
N LEU A 134 -18.11 -0.74 8.28
CA LEU A 134 -17.48 -1.96 8.76
C LEU A 134 -15.95 -1.82 8.80
N SER A 135 -15.26 -2.73 9.49
CA SER A 135 -13.81 -2.89 9.41
C SER A 135 -13.42 -3.46 8.05
N MET A 136 -12.23 -3.09 7.52
CA MET A 136 -11.64 -3.71 6.33
C MET A 136 -11.19 -5.17 6.56
N ASN A 137 -11.39 -5.66 7.77
CA ASN A 137 -11.05 -6.99 8.22
C ASN A 137 -12.30 -7.72 8.74
N GLU A 138 -13.48 -7.47 8.18
CA GLU A 138 -14.72 -8.11 8.60
C GLU A 138 -14.66 -9.63 8.33
N THR A 139 -15.13 -10.41 9.29
CA THR A 139 -15.14 -11.88 9.22
C THR A 139 -16.53 -12.48 9.44
N ASP A 140 -17.50 -11.67 9.86
CA ASP A 140 -18.87 -12.14 10.05
C ASP A 140 -19.52 -12.47 8.69
N THR A 141 -19.86 -13.72 8.49
CA THR A 141 -20.39 -14.22 7.21
C THR A 141 -21.71 -13.57 6.79
N ALA A 142 -22.55 -13.15 7.74
CA ALA A 142 -23.81 -12.48 7.42
C ALA A 142 -23.53 -11.06 6.89
N LYS A 143 -22.61 -10.33 7.54
CA LYS A 143 -22.18 -9.01 7.05
C LYS A 143 -21.46 -9.11 5.71
N LEU A 144 -20.58 -10.12 5.52
CA LEU A 144 -19.91 -10.35 4.24
C LEU A 144 -20.89 -10.63 3.09
N ALA A 145 -22.03 -11.26 3.34
CA ALA A 145 -23.08 -11.41 2.34
C ALA A 145 -23.74 -10.08 1.96
N GLU A 146 -23.87 -9.15 2.91
CA GLU A 146 -24.35 -7.78 2.64
C GLU A 146 -23.28 -6.97 1.86
N VAL A 147 -22.00 -7.12 2.23
CA VAL A 147 -20.87 -6.53 1.52
C VAL A 147 -20.82 -7.01 0.07
N GLU A 148 -20.98 -8.32 -0.19
CA GLU A 148 -21.06 -8.88 -1.54
C GLU A 148 -22.17 -8.22 -2.35
N THR A 149 -23.35 -8.09 -1.76
CA THR A 149 -24.50 -7.46 -2.43
C THR A 149 -24.19 -6.02 -2.84
N LYS A 150 -23.59 -5.24 -1.97
CA LYS A 150 -23.17 -3.86 -2.27
C LYS A 150 -22.04 -3.82 -3.27
N LEU A 151 -20.99 -4.65 -3.09
CA LEU A 151 -19.83 -4.73 -3.97
C LEU A 151 -20.22 -4.94 -5.44
N LEU A 152 -21.18 -5.83 -5.70
CA LEU A 152 -21.65 -6.11 -7.06
C LEU A 152 -22.34 -4.91 -7.73
N THR A 153 -22.82 -3.93 -6.97
CA THR A 153 -23.36 -2.69 -7.57
C THR A 153 -22.26 -1.78 -8.10
N LEU A 154 -21.01 -1.94 -7.66
CA LEU A 154 -19.85 -1.18 -8.15
C LEU A 154 -19.43 -1.62 -9.55
N LYS A 155 -19.77 -2.84 -9.97
CA LYS A 155 -19.30 -3.47 -11.20
C LYS A 155 -19.48 -2.59 -12.44
N ASP A 156 -20.64 -2.00 -12.60
CA ASP A 156 -20.97 -1.17 -13.76
C ASP A 156 -20.19 0.17 -13.77
N ASN A 157 -19.73 0.64 -12.61
CA ASN A 157 -18.99 1.89 -12.48
C ASN A 157 -17.50 1.72 -12.80
N ILE A 158 -16.94 0.52 -12.62
CA ILE A 158 -15.54 0.23 -12.91
C ILE A 158 -15.35 -0.02 -14.40
N ALA A 159 -14.49 0.78 -15.04
CA ALA A 159 -14.07 0.61 -16.42
C ALA A 159 -12.85 -0.31 -16.53
N VAL A 160 -11.91 -0.20 -15.59
CA VAL A 160 -10.63 -0.94 -15.62
C VAL A 160 -10.10 -1.19 -14.21
N TYR A 161 -9.38 -2.28 -14.05
CA TYR A 161 -8.61 -2.62 -12.86
C TYR A 161 -7.13 -2.52 -13.16
N ASP A 162 -6.40 -1.69 -12.41
CA ASP A 162 -4.95 -1.52 -12.53
C ASP A 162 -4.38 -1.04 -11.19
N SER A 163 -3.40 -1.76 -10.65
CA SER A 163 -2.68 -1.36 -9.43
C SER A 163 -1.29 -0.80 -9.72
N ASP A 164 -0.78 -0.98 -10.94
CA ASP A 164 0.61 -0.68 -11.27
C ASP A 164 0.78 0.74 -11.82
N SER A 165 -0.16 1.19 -12.66
CA SER A 165 -0.09 2.52 -13.28
C SER A 165 -1.48 3.15 -13.50
N PRO A 166 -2.34 3.22 -12.47
CA PRO A 166 -3.69 3.76 -12.61
C PRO A 166 -3.72 5.23 -13.06
N LYS A 167 -2.66 5.99 -12.76
CA LYS A 167 -2.48 7.37 -13.24
C LYS A 167 -2.63 7.52 -14.74
N SER A 168 -2.21 6.51 -15.53
CA SER A 168 -2.25 6.59 -17.00
C SER A 168 -3.67 6.79 -17.52
N SER A 169 -4.66 6.05 -17.01
CA SER A 169 -6.06 6.20 -17.39
C SER A 169 -6.69 7.51 -16.90
N LEU A 170 -6.21 8.04 -15.77
CA LEU A 170 -6.65 9.33 -15.23
C LEU A 170 -6.10 10.49 -16.07
N ILE A 171 -4.82 10.44 -16.47
CA ILE A 171 -4.14 11.47 -17.27
C ILE A 171 -4.72 11.51 -18.69
N SER A 172 -4.92 10.35 -19.33
CA SER A 172 -5.53 10.24 -20.66
C SER A 172 -7.00 10.66 -20.68
N GLY A 173 -7.69 10.59 -19.55
CA GLY A 173 -9.13 10.85 -19.45
C GLY A 173 -10.00 9.66 -19.84
N ASP A 174 -9.43 8.46 -19.95
CA ASP A 174 -10.19 7.23 -20.15
C ASP A 174 -11.04 6.91 -18.91
N CYS A 175 -10.55 7.29 -17.72
CA CYS A 175 -11.30 7.29 -16.47
C CYS A 175 -11.26 8.68 -15.84
N ASN A 176 -12.36 9.08 -15.22
CA ASN A 176 -12.48 10.39 -14.58
C ASN A 176 -12.38 10.30 -13.04
N ILE A 177 -12.50 9.10 -12.50
CA ILE A 177 -12.36 8.80 -11.09
C ILE A 177 -11.40 7.63 -10.93
N GLY A 178 -10.55 7.68 -9.91
CA GLY A 178 -9.64 6.59 -9.55
C GLY A 178 -9.81 6.19 -8.09
N TYR A 179 -9.85 4.91 -7.81
CA TYR A 179 -9.54 4.36 -6.49
C TYR A 179 -8.13 3.81 -6.57
N CYS A 180 -7.15 4.59 -6.10
CA CYS A 180 -5.73 4.42 -6.40
C CYS A 180 -4.86 4.65 -5.16
N TRP A 181 -3.62 4.17 -5.20
CA TRP A 181 -2.60 4.55 -4.23
C TRP A 181 -2.34 6.07 -4.29
N SER A 182 -2.19 6.71 -3.13
CA SER A 182 -2.03 8.17 -3.03
C SER A 182 -0.86 8.70 -3.87
N ALA A 183 0.25 7.96 -3.98
CA ALA A 183 1.38 8.32 -4.84
C ALA A 183 1.01 8.35 -6.33
N GLU A 184 0.20 7.40 -6.80
CA GLU A 184 -0.27 7.39 -8.19
C GLU A 184 -1.22 8.57 -8.47
N VAL A 185 -2.03 8.96 -7.46
CA VAL A 185 -2.83 10.17 -7.54
C VAL A 185 -1.93 11.41 -7.60
N ALA A 186 -0.86 11.48 -6.80
CA ALA A 186 0.10 12.58 -6.83
C ALA A 186 0.73 12.74 -8.22
N LEU A 187 1.17 11.63 -8.84
CA LEU A 187 1.72 11.63 -10.19
C LEU A 187 0.69 12.08 -11.24
N ALA A 188 -0.57 11.67 -11.08
CA ALA A 188 -1.64 12.14 -11.97
C ALA A 188 -1.91 13.65 -11.82
N MET A 189 -1.86 14.17 -10.59
CA MET A 189 -2.02 15.60 -10.29
C MET A 189 -0.87 16.45 -10.86
N ASP A 190 0.36 15.95 -10.84
CA ASP A 190 1.53 16.63 -11.40
C ASP A 190 1.38 16.82 -12.93
N GLU A 191 0.75 15.86 -13.63
CA GLU A 191 0.51 15.93 -15.09
C GLU A 191 -0.81 16.63 -15.47
N ASN A 192 -1.84 16.50 -14.63
CA ASN A 192 -3.15 17.11 -14.87
C ASN A 192 -3.67 17.80 -13.60
N PRO A 193 -3.56 19.15 -13.52
CA PRO A 193 -3.99 19.92 -12.35
C PRO A 193 -5.49 19.87 -12.02
N SER A 194 -6.33 19.40 -12.97
CA SER A 194 -7.77 19.17 -12.70
C SER A 194 -8.05 17.90 -11.91
N ILE A 195 -7.05 17.02 -11.78
CA ILE A 195 -7.15 15.85 -10.89
C ILE A 195 -6.87 16.30 -9.46
N LYS A 196 -7.74 15.90 -8.55
CA LYS A 196 -7.63 16.18 -7.11
C LYS A 196 -7.68 14.89 -6.34
N ILE A 197 -6.95 14.85 -5.23
CA ILE A 197 -7.06 13.76 -4.26
C ILE A 197 -8.22 14.03 -3.31
N VAL A 198 -8.96 12.96 -2.98
CA VAL A 198 -9.98 12.95 -1.94
C VAL A 198 -9.66 11.81 -0.99
N PHE A 199 -9.45 12.15 0.27
CA PHE A 199 -9.32 11.17 1.33
C PHE A 199 -10.71 10.79 1.85
N PRO A 200 -11.05 9.49 1.86
CA PRO A 200 -12.41 9.08 2.17
C PRO A 200 -12.79 9.40 3.63
N GLU A 201 -13.97 9.97 3.82
CA GLU A 201 -14.48 10.31 5.14
C GLU A 201 -14.65 9.07 6.04
N GLU A 202 -14.80 7.88 5.50
CA GLU A 202 -14.89 6.64 6.24
C GLU A 202 -13.56 6.16 6.84
N GLY A 203 -12.44 6.74 6.39
CA GLY A 203 -11.08 6.31 6.69
C GLY A 203 -10.51 5.37 5.64
N ALA A 204 -9.31 5.69 5.17
CA ALA A 204 -8.68 5.02 4.05
C ALA A 204 -8.07 3.65 4.42
N TYR A 205 -7.93 2.77 3.44
CA TYR A 205 -6.96 1.68 3.52
C TYR A 205 -5.56 2.30 3.57
N LYS A 206 -4.81 2.04 4.63
CA LYS A 206 -3.42 2.48 4.79
C LYS A 206 -2.47 1.31 4.78
N PHE A 207 -1.24 1.55 4.34
CA PHE A 207 -0.20 0.53 4.30
C PHE A 207 1.17 1.13 4.61
N ILE A 208 2.09 0.31 5.12
CA ILE A 208 3.51 0.61 5.27
C ILE A 208 4.31 -0.58 4.76
N ASP A 209 5.17 -0.33 3.79
CA ASP A 209 6.18 -1.28 3.33
C ASP A 209 7.41 -1.19 4.22
N ASN A 210 8.04 -2.31 4.45
CA ASN A 210 9.13 -2.44 5.40
C ASN A 210 10.34 -3.13 4.75
N TRP A 211 11.51 -2.79 5.21
CA TRP A 211 12.71 -3.59 4.96
C TRP A 211 12.83 -4.68 6.02
N ALA A 212 13.02 -5.92 5.61
CA ALA A 212 13.25 -7.04 6.51
C ALA A 212 14.33 -7.99 5.95
N ILE A 213 14.95 -8.79 6.81
CA ILE A 213 15.95 -9.78 6.43
C ILE A 213 15.31 -11.16 6.43
N ALA A 214 15.42 -11.86 5.31
CA ALA A 214 14.88 -13.20 5.16
C ALA A 214 15.63 -14.20 6.04
N LYS A 215 14.93 -15.23 6.51
CA LYS A 215 15.51 -16.29 7.32
C LYS A 215 16.66 -16.99 6.60
N GLY A 216 17.77 -17.20 7.32
CA GLY A 216 18.97 -17.85 6.77
C GLY A 216 19.77 -16.99 5.80
N ALA A 217 19.54 -15.67 5.74
CA ALA A 217 20.28 -14.72 4.88
C ALA A 217 21.78 -14.93 4.97
N LYS A 218 22.43 -15.21 3.83
CA LYS A 218 23.87 -15.49 3.78
C LYS A 218 24.72 -14.24 3.94
N ASN A 219 24.15 -13.07 3.61
CA ASN A 219 24.82 -11.79 3.66
C ASN A 219 24.20 -10.86 4.70
N TYR A 220 23.85 -11.39 5.89
CA TYR A 220 23.17 -10.66 6.96
C TYR A 220 23.81 -9.29 7.25
N ASP A 221 25.14 -9.22 7.45
CA ASP A 221 25.81 -7.96 7.75
C ASP A 221 25.70 -6.92 6.62
N ASN A 222 25.66 -7.37 5.36
CA ASN A 222 25.47 -6.47 4.22
C ASN A 222 24.00 -6.05 4.10
N ALA A 223 23.07 -6.94 4.42
CA ALA A 223 21.64 -6.62 4.51
C ALA A 223 21.37 -5.55 5.58
N MET A 224 21.97 -5.69 6.76
CA MET A 224 21.91 -4.67 7.83
C MET A 224 22.46 -3.32 7.37
N LYS A 225 23.62 -3.30 6.69
CA LYS A 225 24.21 -2.07 6.14
C LYS A 225 23.28 -1.44 5.09
N PHE A 226 22.65 -2.24 4.24
CA PHE A 226 21.71 -1.74 3.25
C PHE A 226 20.48 -1.12 3.92
N ILE A 227 19.88 -1.80 4.89
CA ILE A 227 18.71 -1.27 5.62
C ILE A 227 19.08 0.06 6.33
N ASN A 228 20.23 0.09 7.03
CA ASN A 228 20.70 1.32 7.66
C ASN A 228 20.96 2.45 6.64
N TYR A 229 21.50 2.12 5.45
CA TYR A 229 21.70 3.07 4.35
C TYR A 229 20.35 3.60 3.82
N MET A 230 19.33 2.78 3.72
CA MET A 230 17.99 3.21 3.29
C MET A 230 17.31 4.16 4.30
N CYS A 231 17.76 4.16 5.57
CA CYS A 231 17.32 5.11 6.59
C CYS A 231 18.09 6.44 6.57
N ASP A 232 19.08 6.61 5.68
CA ASP A 232 19.82 7.86 5.52
C ASP A 232 18.93 8.93 4.86
N PRO A 233 18.87 10.18 5.38
CA PRO A 233 18.00 11.22 4.84
C PRO A 233 18.32 11.62 3.39
N ASP A 234 19.61 11.61 3.00
CA ASP A 234 20.00 11.92 1.61
C ASP A 234 19.56 10.82 0.64
N VAL A 235 19.52 9.56 1.11
CA VAL A 235 19.02 8.43 0.34
C VAL A 235 17.49 8.50 0.25
N ALA A 236 16.81 8.73 1.36
CA ALA A 236 15.37 8.89 1.40
C ALA A 236 14.88 10.03 0.50
N THR A 237 15.61 11.15 0.44
CA THR A 237 15.32 12.28 -0.46
C THR A 237 15.37 11.86 -1.94
N LYS A 238 16.33 11.02 -2.33
CA LYS A 238 16.42 10.48 -3.70
C LYS A 238 15.26 9.54 -4.01
N VAL A 239 14.90 8.70 -3.03
CA VAL A 239 13.76 7.79 -3.16
C VAL A 239 12.47 8.58 -3.36
N MET A 240 12.22 9.62 -2.55
CA MET A 240 11.03 10.48 -2.68
C MET A 240 10.92 11.17 -4.04
N ALA A 241 12.06 11.49 -4.69
CA ALA A 241 12.08 12.10 -6.00
C ALA A 241 11.64 11.15 -7.13
N GLU A 242 11.96 9.85 -6.99
CA GLU A 242 11.63 8.82 -7.99
C GLU A 242 10.29 8.13 -7.69
N TYR A 243 10.00 7.94 -6.41
CA TYR A 243 8.82 7.23 -5.90
C TYR A 243 8.11 8.09 -4.85
N PRO A 244 7.12 8.90 -5.23
CA PRO A 244 6.51 9.90 -4.35
C PRO A 244 5.47 9.28 -3.40
N TYR A 245 5.79 8.16 -2.79
CA TYR A 245 5.01 7.54 -1.71
C TYR A 245 5.28 8.25 -0.38
N LEU A 246 4.35 8.18 0.56
CA LEU A 246 4.60 8.58 1.94
C LEU A 246 5.93 7.93 2.39
N ASN A 247 6.86 8.75 2.90
CA ASN A 247 8.17 8.28 3.30
C ASN A 247 8.29 8.25 4.83
N ALA A 248 8.75 7.13 5.37
CA ALA A 248 8.89 6.99 6.82
C ALA A 248 10.04 7.82 7.40
N ASN A 249 10.98 8.32 6.58
CA ASN A 249 12.10 9.15 7.02
C ASN A 249 11.66 10.59 7.29
N ALA A 250 11.33 10.88 8.55
CA ALA A 250 10.84 12.19 8.96
C ALA A 250 11.87 13.30 8.74
N THR A 251 13.18 13.01 8.90
CA THR A 251 14.25 13.98 8.67
C THR A 251 14.29 14.43 7.20
N ALA A 252 14.15 13.50 6.26
CA ALA A 252 14.12 13.80 4.84
C ALA A 252 12.83 14.55 4.43
N VAL A 253 11.69 14.16 4.98
CA VAL A 253 10.39 14.83 4.74
C VAL A 253 10.45 16.27 5.22
N GLU A 254 10.93 16.53 6.44
CA GLU A 254 11.04 17.88 6.97
C GLU A 254 11.99 18.78 6.17
N ALA A 255 13.00 18.23 5.55
CA ALA A 255 13.96 18.96 4.71
C ALA A 255 13.43 19.27 3.30
N ASN A 256 12.31 18.69 2.86
CA ASN A 256 11.77 18.81 1.52
C ASN A 256 10.38 19.47 1.55
N GLU A 257 10.35 20.81 1.47
CA GLU A 257 9.12 21.61 1.58
C GLU A 257 8.08 21.27 0.50
N ASP A 258 8.51 21.02 -0.73
CA ASP A 258 7.58 20.68 -1.84
C ASP A 258 6.89 19.33 -1.60
N TYR A 259 7.66 18.36 -1.10
CA TYR A 259 7.11 17.06 -0.75
C TYR A 259 6.22 17.16 0.49
N LYS A 260 6.69 17.82 1.54
CA LYS A 260 6.00 17.99 2.81
C LYS A 260 4.61 18.62 2.64
N ASN A 261 4.49 19.60 1.73
CA ASN A 261 3.26 20.34 1.48
C ASN A 261 2.34 19.68 0.44
N ASN A 262 2.75 18.59 -0.20
CA ASN A 262 1.92 17.83 -1.13
C ASN A 262 1.19 16.70 -0.36
N GLU A 263 -0.09 16.89 -0.08
CA GLU A 263 -0.90 15.94 0.71
C GLU A 263 -1.04 14.54 0.08
N ALA A 264 -0.90 14.44 -1.25
CA ALA A 264 -0.96 13.15 -1.93
C ALA A 264 0.34 12.34 -1.76
N LYS A 265 1.49 13.04 -1.60
CA LYS A 265 2.81 12.44 -1.32
C LYS A 265 3.03 12.24 0.18
N ASN A 266 2.78 13.29 0.96
CA ASN A 266 2.88 13.31 2.41
C ASN A 266 1.47 13.29 3.03
N VAL A 267 0.87 12.13 3.11
CA VAL A 267 -0.50 11.94 3.60
C VAL A 267 -0.65 12.59 4.98
N PRO A 268 -1.66 13.46 5.18
CA PRO A 268 -1.88 14.11 6.47
C PRO A 268 -2.02 13.11 7.61
N ALA A 269 -1.44 13.43 8.77
CA ALA A 269 -1.40 12.52 9.92
C ALA A 269 -2.80 12.08 10.35
N GLU A 270 -3.78 13.00 10.37
CA GLU A 270 -5.18 12.71 10.71
C GLU A 270 -5.85 11.73 9.73
N VAL A 271 -5.48 11.78 8.45
CA VAL A 271 -5.96 10.81 7.44
C VAL A 271 -5.37 9.43 7.71
N PHE A 272 -4.05 9.39 7.97
CA PHE A 272 -3.36 8.15 8.24
C PHE A 272 -3.80 7.51 9.57
N GLU A 273 -4.03 8.31 10.61
CA GLU A 273 -4.55 7.83 11.91
C GLU A 273 -5.97 7.25 11.77
N LYS A 274 -6.84 7.92 11.02
CA LYS A 274 -8.21 7.45 10.75
C LYS A 274 -8.27 6.20 9.87
N GLY A 275 -7.23 5.99 9.07
CA GLY A 275 -7.12 4.84 8.18
C GLY A 275 -6.98 3.52 8.92
N GLU A 276 -7.25 2.42 8.22
CA GLU A 276 -7.17 1.06 8.75
C GLU A 276 -6.17 0.23 7.93
N PHE A 277 -5.34 -0.57 8.61
CA PHE A 277 -4.52 -1.60 7.96
C PHE A 277 -5.37 -2.83 7.65
N VAL A 278 -5.10 -3.48 6.52
CA VAL A 278 -5.59 -4.83 6.31
C VAL A 278 -4.76 -5.80 7.15
N GLY A 279 -5.41 -6.73 7.81
CA GLY A 279 -4.78 -7.76 8.63
C GLY A 279 -4.81 -9.14 7.96
N ASN A 280 -4.21 -10.09 8.63
CA ASN A 280 -4.33 -11.49 8.25
C ASN A 280 -5.75 -11.98 8.55
N LEU A 281 -6.37 -12.61 7.54
CA LEU A 281 -7.66 -13.28 7.68
C LEU A 281 -7.45 -14.79 7.68
N ASP A 282 -8.34 -15.52 8.35
CA ASP A 282 -8.36 -16.98 8.28
C ASP A 282 -8.70 -17.48 6.87
N THR A 283 -8.41 -18.76 6.61
CA THR A 283 -8.56 -19.37 5.29
C THR A 283 -10.01 -19.36 4.79
N ASP A 284 -10.97 -19.53 5.67
CA ASP A 284 -12.39 -19.60 5.31
C ASP A 284 -12.87 -18.21 4.87
N THR A 285 -12.52 -17.17 5.64
CA THR A 285 -12.79 -15.77 5.26
C THR A 285 -12.10 -15.38 3.96
N LEU A 286 -10.82 -15.75 3.78
CA LEU A 286 -10.09 -15.50 2.53
C LEU A 286 -10.76 -16.17 1.32
N THR A 287 -11.37 -17.35 1.49
CA THR A 287 -12.13 -18.01 0.44
C THR A 287 -13.35 -17.18 0.04
N VAL A 288 -14.09 -16.66 1.02
CA VAL A 288 -15.26 -15.79 0.77
C VAL A 288 -14.83 -14.52 0.00
N TYR A 289 -13.75 -13.87 0.42
CA TYR A 289 -13.22 -12.67 -0.29
C TYR A 289 -12.82 -12.98 -1.74
N ASN A 290 -12.15 -14.11 -1.97
CA ASN A 290 -11.79 -14.51 -3.33
C ASN A 290 -13.03 -14.80 -4.19
N ASP A 291 -14.07 -15.41 -3.63
CA ASP A 291 -15.31 -15.67 -4.34
C ASP A 291 -16.05 -14.37 -4.70
N MET A 292 -16.12 -13.41 -3.77
CA MET A 292 -16.67 -12.07 -4.03
C MET A 292 -15.91 -11.36 -5.16
N TRP A 293 -14.58 -11.40 -5.11
CA TRP A 293 -13.71 -10.81 -6.14
C TRP A 293 -13.93 -11.42 -7.52
N ASN A 294 -14.00 -12.74 -7.58
CA ASN A 294 -14.26 -13.47 -8.83
C ASN A 294 -15.64 -13.09 -9.42
N LYS A 295 -16.68 -12.95 -8.59
CA LYS A 295 -18.01 -12.52 -9.02
C LYS A 295 -18.02 -11.07 -9.53
N LEU A 296 -17.27 -10.17 -8.89
CA LEU A 296 -17.15 -8.78 -9.32
C LEU A 296 -16.50 -8.67 -10.70
N LYS A 297 -15.48 -9.49 -10.98
CA LYS A 297 -14.70 -9.45 -12.25
C LYS A 297 -15.33 -10.25 -13.41
N GLN A 298 -16.36 -11.08 -13.18
CA GLN A 298 -17.13 -11.77 -14.23
C GLN A 298 -18.06 -10.85 -14.99
#